data_579cff6640ca0da686a550d0dbb5851e
#
_entry.id   579cff6640ca0da686a550d0dbb5851e
#
_cell.length_a   1.000
_cell.length_b   1.000
_cell.length_c   1.000
_cell.angle_alpha   90.00
_cell.angle_beta   90.00
_cell.angle_gamma   90.00
#
_symmetry.space_group_name_H-M   'P 1'
#
loop_
_entity.id
_entity.type
_entity.pdbx_description
1 polymer ?
#
loop_
_entity_poly.entity_id
_entity_poly.type
_entity_poly.pdbx_seq_one_letter_code
_entity_poly.pdbx_strand_id
1 'polypeptide(L)'
;MKTHKAVASLISAAQNELRCVYSRNEAEQTALRRRAQSGELLKVYDGIPSLYANTAYWDGLTPPERTLHIARALAQEHPQWVFGGLVAVSAYGFEHQWHLHDDCITIVTSDHGSRQCHQRLRHVYMPDMNNPKTHYEASGLSLISPARTLVEAAIDLDFRFALPIFDSALAKGITKEEIAADCVQWRIDYARVFRLLRYANERSENGGESLARGTIIEDRFLTPRIQVTVTDPQTNTEYRVDFVWKLDDGRVIVAEYDGTQKYVDPAMTDNRSIQEVVAKERARDEGLKRAGATEIVHFTYADVIERTPLRVKLIKAGVPQMETSA
;
A
#
# COMPACT_ATOMS: atom_id res chain seq x y z
N MET A 1 -40.64 -3.77 -10.26
CA MET A 1 -39.76 -3.98 -11.44
C MET A 1 -39.64 -5.48 -11.72
N LYS A 2 -39.92 -5.96 -12.95
CA LYS A 2 -39.68 -7.40 -13.22
C LYS A 2 -38.18 -7.67 -13.10
N THR A 3 -37.83 -8.50 -12.12
CA THR A 3 -36.43 -8.90 -11.88
C THR A 3 -35.99 -9.73 -13.09
N HIS A 4 -35.10 -9.20 -13.88
CA HIS A 4 -34.51 -9.95 -14.99
C HIS A 4 -33.61 -11.04 -14.35
N LYS A 5 -34.10 -12.29 -14.24
CA LYS A 5 -33.39 -13.39 -13.57
C LYS A 5 -31.93 -13.54 -14.05
N ALA A 6 -31.74 -13.43 -15.38
CA ALA A 6 -30.42 -13.52 -15.99
C ALA A 6 -29.44 -12.44 -15.44
N VAL A 7 -29.89 -11.18 -15.30
CA VAL A 7 -29.04 -10.11 -14.79
C VAL A 7 -28.76 -10.27 -13.29
N ALA A 8 -29.71 -10.77 -12.51
CA ALA A 8 -29.49 -11.08 -11.10
C ALA A 8 -28.41 -12.18 -10.94
N SER A 9 -28.52 -13.26 -11.74
CA SER A 9 -27.53 -14.33 -11.76
C SER A 9 -26.15 -13.82 -12.20
N LEU A 10 -26.10 -12.93 -13.19
CA LEU A 10 -24.85 -12.32 -13.66
C LEU A 10 -24.15 -11.49 -12.55
N ILE A 11 -24.93 -10.70 -11.80
CA ILE A 11 -24.41 -9.91 -10.67
C ILE A 11 -23.87 -10.84 -9.56
N SER A 12 -24.66 -11.88 -9.17
CA SER A 12 -24.23 -12.84 -8.19
C SER A 12 -22.96 -13.58 -8.59
N ALA A 13 -22.88 -14.03 -9.85
CA ALA A 13 -21.69 -14.71 -10.36
C ALA A 13 -20.46 -13.80 -10.29
N ALA A 14 -20.59 -12.53 -10.72
CA ALA A 14 -19.52 -11.56 -10.66
C ALA A 14 -19.02 -11.32 -9.24
N GLN A 15 -19.93 -11.20 -8.25
CA GLN A 15 -19.55 -11.04 -6.85
C GLN A 15 -18.83 -12.28 -6.29
N ASN A 16 -19.30 -13.48 -6.60
CA ASN A 16 -18.65 -14.72 -6.18
C ASN A 16 -17.25 -14.89 -6.79
N GLU A 17 -17.04 -14.37 -7.99
CA GLU A 17 -15.74 -14.35 -8.67
C GLU A 17 -14.90 -13.12 -8.29
N LEU A 18 -15.32 -12.34 -7.32
CA LEU A 18 -14.63 -11.12 -6.84
C LEU A 18 -14.28 -10.15 -7.97
N ARG A 19 -15.22 -9.93 -8.88
CA ARG A 19 -15.07 -9.01 -10.04
C ARG A 19 -16.29 -8.11 -10.23
N CYS A 20 -16.10 -7.06 -11.00
CA CYS A 20 -17.19 -6.22 -11.47
C CYS A 20 -18.05 -6.96 -12.52
N VAL A 21 -19.31 -6.56 -12.60
CA VAL A 21 -20.26 -7.11 -13.59
C VAL A 21 -20.25 -6.31 -14.87
N TYR A 22 -20.25 -7.01 -15.99
CA TYR A 22 -20.50 -6.48 -17.33
C TYR A 22 -21.19 -7.53 -18.19
N SER A 23 -21.67 -7.14 -19.37
CA SER A 23 -22.20 -8.08 -20.35
C SER A 23 -21.88 -7.62 -21.77
N ARG A 24 -21.75 -8.57 -22.69
CA ARG A 24 -21.68 -8.32 -24.15
C ARG A 24 -23.06 -8.29 -24.79
N ASN A 25 -24.08 -8.76 -24.06
CA ASN A 25 -25.47 -8.77 -24.58
C ASN A 25 -26.12 -7.40 -24.37
N GLU A 26 -26.65 -6.80 -25.43
CA GLU A 26 -27.26 -5.46 -25.41
C GLU A 26 -28.47 -5.34 -24.46
N ALA A 27 -29.28 -6.37 -24.34
CA ALA A 27 -30.44 -6.37 -23.44
C ALA A 27 -29.97 -6.37 -21.95
N GLU A 28 -28.93 -7.14 -21.64
CA GLU A 28 -28.33 -7.16 -20.30
C GLU A 28 -27.59 -5.86 -19.99
N GLN A 29 -26.84 -5.28 -20.94
CA GLN A 29 -26.22 -3.96 -20.79
C GLN A 29 -27.27 -2.89 -20.48
N THR A 30 -28.40 -2.91 -21.20
CA THR A 30 -29.52 -1.99 -20.99
C THR A 30 -30.11 -2.19 -19.58
N ALA A 31 -30.27 -3.44 -19.14
CA ALA A 31 -30.76 -3.75 -17.82
C ALA A 31 -29.77 -3.32 -16.70
N LEU A 32 -28.45 -3.50 -16.89
CA LEU A 32 -27.41 -3.01 -15.98
C LEU A 32 -27.45 -1.48 -15.86
N ARG A 33 -27.54 -0.75 -17.00
CA ARG A 33 -27.67 0.72 -16.99
C ARG A 33 -28.92 1.19 -16.24
N ARG A 34 -30.08 0.55 -16.45
CA ARG A 34 -31.33 0.90 -15.73
C ARG A 34 -31.19 0.68 -14.22
N ARG A 35 -30.53 -0.38 -13.78
CA ARG A 35 -30.26 -0.65 -12.36
C ARG A 35 -29.27 0.35 -11.77
N ALA A 36 -28.29 0.80 -12.56
CA ALA A 36 -27.40 1.89 -12.14
C ALA A 36 -28.16 3.22 -12.00
N GLN A 37 -29.09 3.53 -12.91
CA GLN A 37 -29.97 4.71 -12.82
C GLN A 37 -30.88 4.67 -11.60
N SER A 38 -31.31 3.48 -11.17
CA SER A 38 -32.14 3.31 -9.94
C SER A 38 -31.33 3.27 -8.64
N GLY A 39 -30.01 3.36 -8.68
CA GLY A 39 -29.11 3.33 -7.52
C GLY A 39 -28.83 1.92 -6.96
N GLU A 40 -29.38 0.85 -7.56
CA GLU A 40 -29.08 -0.54 -7.16
C GLU A 40 -27.62 -0.93 -7.49
N LEU A 41 -27.14 -0.45 -8.65
CA LEU A 41 -25.75 -0.64 -9.06
C LEU A 41 -25.05 0.71 -9.16
N LEU A 42 -23.74 0.68 -8.95
CA LEU A 42 -22.84 1.77 -9.25
C LEU A 42 -22.07 1.46 -10.54
N LYS A 43 -21.96 2.42 -11.44
CA LYS A 43 -21.04 2.33 -12.57
C LYS A 43 -19.64 2.67 -12.07
N VAL A 44 -18.77 1.68 -11.97
CA VAL A 44 -17.47 1.79 -11.33
C VAL A 44 -16.31 1.98 -12.32
N TYR A 45 -16.56 1.74 -13.62
CA TYR A 45 -15.56 1.92 -14.67
C TYR A 45 -16.27 2.33 -15.99
N ASP A 46 -15.76 3.39 -16.62
CA ASP A 46 -16.35 4.01 -17.81
C ASP A 46 -15.71 3.59 -19.14
N GLY A 47 -14.73 2.67 -19.10
CA GLY A 47 -14.09 2.16 -20.30
C GLY A 47 -14.98 1.21 -21.11
N ILE A 48 -14.35 0.47 -22.02
CA ILE A 48 -14.98 -0.57 -22.82
C ILE A 48 -14.41 -1.93 -22.33
N PRO A 49 -15.27 -2.78 -21.74
CA PRO A 49 -16.69 -2.57 -21.41
C PRO A 49 -16.89 -1.64 -20.20
N SER A 50 -18.08 -1.03 -20.10
CA SER A 50 -18.47 -0.38 -18.84
C SER A 50 -18.74 -1.41 -17.75
N LEU A 51 -18.19 -1.18 -16.54
CA LEU A 51 -18.30 -2.11 -15.42
C LEU A 51 -19.21 -1.56 -14.33
N TYR A 52 -19.93 -2.47 -13.68
CA TYR A 52 -20.88 -2.14 -12.63
C TYR A 52 -20.59 -3.01 -11.39
N ALA A 53 -21.02 -2.53 -10.22
CA ALA A 53 -21.02 -3.29 -8.97
C ALA A 53 -22.29 -3.00 -8.17
N ASN A 54 -22.71 -3.91 -7.31
CA ASN A 54 -23.75 -3.61 -6.33
C ASN A 54 -23.25 -2.53 -5.38
N THR A 55 -24.05 -1.49 -5.15
CA THR A 55 -23.63 -0.29 -4.38
C THR A 55 -23.18 -0.66 -2.97
N ALA A 56 -24.00 -1.39 -2.20
CA ALA A 56 -23.67 -1.75 -0.83
C ALA A 56 -22.44 -2.67 -0.74
N TYR A 57 -22.29 -3.62 -1.69
CA TYR A 57 -21.11 -4.48 -1.77
C TYR A 57 -19.85 -3.67 -2.06
N TRP A 58 -19.92 -2.75 -3.03
CA TRP A 58 -18.78 -1.91 -3.43
C TRP A 58 -18.30 -0.98 -2.33
N ASP A 59 -19.25 -0.41 -1.57
CA ASP A 59 -18.93 0.48 -0.46
C ASP A 59 -18.18 -0.24 0.68
N GLY A 60 -18.39 -1.55 0.83
CA GLY A 60 -17.67 -2.39 1.78
C GLY A 60 -16.25 -2.80 1.32
N LEU A 61 -15.88 -2.56 0.05
CA LEU A 61 -14.56 -2.94 -0.46
C LEU A 61 -13.53 -1.85 -0.19
N THR A 62 -12.31 -2.27 0.18
CA THR A 62 -11.14 -1.40 0.24
C THR A 62 -10.69 -0.94 -1.17
N PRO A 63 -9.96 0.18 -1.32
CA PRO A 63 -9.45 0.61 -2.61
C PRO A 63 -8.61 -0.44 -3.37
N PRO A 64 -7.71 -1.22 -2.75
CA PRO A 64 -7.06 -2.35 -3.42
C PRO A 64 -8.02 -3.41 -3.93
N GLU A 65 -9.03 -3.79 -3.15
CA GLU A 65 -10.05 -4.75 -3.57
C GLU A 65 -10.86 -4.24 -4.75
N ARG A 66 -11.26 -2.95 -4.74
CA ARG A 66 -11.95 -2.30 -5.87
C ARG A 66 -11.12 -2.38 -7.15
N THR A 67 -9.83 -2.08 -7.06
CA THR A 67 -8.89 -2.18 -8.18
C THR A 67 -8.81 -3.60 -8.72
N LEU A 68 -8.71 -4.61 -7.86
CA LEU A 68 -8.69 -6.01 -8.27
C LEU A 68 -10.01 -6.47 -8.89
N HIS A 69 -11.17 -6.00 -8.40
CA HIS A 69 -12.48 -6.31 -8.99
C HIS A 69 -12.60 -5.77 -10.41
N ILE A 70 -12.13 -4.55 -10.66
CA ILE A 70 -12.09 -3.95 -12.01
C ILE A 70 -11.14 -4.77 -12.90
N ALA A 71 -9.91 -5.03 -12.42
CA ALA A 71 -8.90 -5.75 -13.20
C ALA A 71 -9.36 -7.16 -13.60
N ARG A 72 -10.01 -7.91 -12.71
CA ARG A 72 -10.55 -9.25 -13.02
C ARG A 72 -11.65 -9.20 -14.07
N ALA A 73 -12.53 -8.20 -14.04
CA ALA A 73 -13.55 -8.03 -15.07
C ALA A 73 -12.91 -7.69 -16.43
N LEU A 74 -11.87 -6.84 -16.44
CA LEU A 74 -11.13 -6.50 -17.66
C LEU A 74 -10.31 -7.69 -18.19
N ALA A 75 -9.74 -8.52 -17.31
CA ALA A 75 -9.02 -9.73 -17.70
C ALA A 75 -9.92 -10.76 -18.40
N GLN A 76 -11.20 -10.86 -18.03
CA GLN A 76 -12.15 -11.71 -18.76
C GLN A 76 -12.47 -11.17 -20.16
N GLU A 77 -12.53 -9.86 -20.31
CA GLU A 77 -12.76 -9.23 -21.63
C GLU A 77 -11.52 -9.25 -22.50
N HIS A 78 -10.35 -9.08 -21.89
CA HIS A 78 -9.03 -9.02 -22.51
C HIS A 78 -8.07 -10.05 -21.90
N PRO A 79 -8.23 -11.35 -22.21
CA PRO A 79 -7.41 -12.42 -21.60
C PRO A 79 -5.91 -12.28 -21.86
N GLN A 80 -5.52 -11.53 -22.89
CA GLN A 80 -4.11 -11.28 -23.24
C GLN A 80 -3.48 -10.13 -22.43
N TRP A 81 -4.27 -9.39 -21.65
CA TRP A 81 -3.71 -8.28 -20.89
C TRP A 81 -2.87 -8.77 -19.71
N VAL A 82 -1.73 -8.12 -19.55
CA VAL A 82 -0.84 -8.27 -18.40
C VAL A 82 -0.94 -7.00 -17.58
N PHE A 83 -1.21 -7.14 -16.29
CA PHE A 83 -1.41 -5.99 -15.41
C PHE A 83 -0.12 -5.66 -14.65
N GLY A 84 0.04 -4.36 -14.36
CA GLY A 84 1.15 -3.79 -13.61
C GLY A 84 0.69 -2.74 -12.60
N GLY A 85 1.61 -1.92 -12.12
CA GLY A 85 1.36 -0.82 -11.19
C GLY A 85 0.62 -1.28 -9.93
N LEU A 86 -0.35 -0.48 -9.45
CA LEU A 86 -1.11 -0.79 -8.23
C LEU A 86 -2.00 -2.02 -8.34
N VAL A 87 -2.35 -2.48 -9.55
CA VAL A 87 -3.02 -3.78 -9.74
C VAL A 87 -2.09 -4.91 -9.31
N ALA A 88 -0.84 -4.92 -9.77
CA ALA A 88 0.14 -5.93 -9.40
C ALA A 88 0.54 -5.82 -7.92
N VAL A 89 0.76 -4.61 -7.40
CA VAL A 89 1.01 -4.36 -5.97
C VAL A 89 -0.08 -4.98 -5.10
N SER A 90 -1.36 -4.74 -5.45
CA SER A 90 -2.51 -5.27 -4.71
C SER A 90 -2.64 -6.79 -4.86
N ALA A 91 -2.41 -7.32 -6.07
CA ALA A 91 -2.52 -8.76 -6.34
C ALA A 91 -1.46 -9.59 -5.62
N TYR A 92 -0.23 -9.06 -5.46
CA TYR A 92 0.83 -9.66 -4.64
C TYR A 92 0.63 -9.41 -3.14
N GLY A 93 -0.34 -8.57 -2.76
CA GLY A 93 -0.61 -8.19 -1.38
C GLY A 93 0.54 -7.40 -0.75
N PHE A 94 1.23 -6.57 -1.53
CA PHE A 94 2.25 -5.67 -1.00
C PHE A 94 1.58 -4.49 -0.29
N GLU A 95 2.10 -4.15 0.89
CA GLU A 95 1.60 -3.04 1.70
C GLU A 95 1.80 -1.70 1.00
N HIS A 96 0.76 -0.88 0.95
CA HIS A 96 0.80 0.45 0.35
C HIS A 96 -0.34 1.32 0.86
N GLN A 97 -0.25 2.62 0.62
CA GLN A 97 -1.28 3.57 1.03
C GLN A 97 -2.46 3.56 0.06
N TRP A 98 -3.66 3.43 0.59
CA TRP A 98 -4.89 3.29 -0.20
C TRP A 98 -5.24 4.51 -1.05
N HIS A 99 -4.82 5.72 -0.63
CA HIS A 99 -5.06 6.94 -1.40
C HIS A 99 -4.26 7.00 -2.72
N LEU A 100 -3.30 6.08 -2.94
CA LEU A 100 -2.57 5.95 -4.20
C LEU A 100 -3.46 5.41 -5.33
N HIS A 101 -4.58 4.77 -4.99
CA HIS A 101 -5.53 4.26 -5.98
C HIS A 101 -6.32 5.42 -6.59
N ASP A 102 -5.99 5.76 -7.83
CA ASP A 102 -6.56 6.85 -8.63
C ASP A 102 -7.61 6.37 -9.65
N ASP A 103 -8.19 5.18 -9.43
CA ASP A 103 -9.11 4.51 -10.35
C ASP A 103 -8.52 4.17 -11.73
N CYS A 104 -7.23 4.30 -11.92
CA CYS A 104 -6.54 3.99 -13.16
C CYS A 104 -5.99 2.56 -13.13
N ILE A 105 -6.33 1.77 -14.13
CA ILE A 105 -5.84 0.40 -14.28
C ILE A 105 -4.57 0.41 -15.13
N THR A 106 -3.49 -0.15 -14.62
CA THR A 106 -2.23 -0.24 -15.35
C THR A 106 -2.13 -1.57 -16.08
N ILE A 107 -1.93 -1.50 -17.38
CA ILE A 107 -1.64 -2.64 -18.26
C ILE A 107 -0.27 -2.48 -18.90
N VAL A 108 0.32 -3.61 -19.27
CA VAL A 108 1.63 -3.67 -19.93
C VAL A 108 1.44 -3.89 -21.42
N THR A 109 2.23 -3.17 -22.22
CA THR A 109 2.15 -3.23 -23.69
C THR A 109 3.54 -3.33 -24.29
N SER A 110 3.64 -3.99 -25.46
CA SER A 110 4.86 -4.00 -26.29
C SER A 110 5.08 -2.69 -27.06
N ASP A 111 4.07 -1.85 -27.14
CA ASP A 111 4.13 -0.57 -27.83
C ASP A 111 4.33 0.57 -26.84
N HIS A 112 5.01 1.62 -27.29
CA HIS A 112 5.20 2.83 -26.51
C HIS A 112 3.86 3.55 -26.30
N GLY A 113 3.23 3.30 -25.15
CA GLY A 113 2.03 3.97 -24.68
C GLY A 113 2.32 5.11 -23.72
N SER A 114 1.30 5.87 -23.40
CA SER A 114 1.39 6.94 -22.40
C SER A 114 1.35 6.36 -20.98
N ARG A 115 2.33 6.72 -20.14
CA ARG A 115 2.26 6.46 -18.68
C ARG A 115 1.20 7.31 -17.98
N GLN A 116 0.63 8.30 -18.65
CA GLN A 116 -0.48 9.06 -18.11
C GLN A 116 -1.77 8.25 -18.20
N CYS A 117 -2.62 8.38 -17.18
CA CYS A 117 -3.93 7.75 -17.18
C CYS A 117 -4.83 8.38 -18.25
N HIS A 118 -5.20 7.60 -19.25
CA HIS A 118 -6.13 8.01 -20.30
C HIS A 118 -7.30 7.02 -20.35
N GLN A 119 -8.53 7.51 -20.28
CA GLN A 119 -9.73 6.67 -20.24
C GLN A 119 -9.63 5.57 -19.16
N ARG A 120 -9.08 5.90 -17.99
CA ARG A 120 -8.86 5.00 -16.84
C ARG A 120 -7.90 3.83 -17.12
N LEU A 121 -7.08 3.93 -18.17
CA LEU A 121 -5.98 3.00 -18.45
C LEU A 121 -4.65 3.75 -18.47
N ARG A 122 -3.63 3.12 -17.94
CA ARG A 122 -2.23 3.52 -18.00
C ARG A 122 -1.45 2.41 -18.68
N HIS A 123 -0.60 2.77 -19.63
CA HIS A 123 0.21 1.82 -20.36
C HIS A 123 1.65 1.87 -19.91
N VAL A 124 2.19 0.73 -19.48
CA VAL A 124 3.61 0.58 -19.17
C VAL A 124 4.26 -0.20 -20.31
N TYR A 125 5.27 0.40 -20.92
CA TYR A 125 6.03 -0.24 -21.99
C TYR A 125 6.92 -1.36 -21.46
N MET A 126 6.84 -2.53 -22.08
CA MET A 126 7.66 -3.70 -21.79
C MET A 126 7.97 -4.44 -23.09
N PRO A 127 9.17 -4.29 -23.65
CA PRO A 127 9.50 -4.82 -25.00
C PRO A 127 9.42 -6.33 -25.08
N ASP A 128 9.56 -7.04 -23.96
CA ASP A 128 9.62 -8.52 -23.90
C ASP A 128 8.28 -9.14 -23.44
N MET A 129 7.19 -8.40 -23.58
CA MET A 129 5.85 -8.80 -23.11
C MET A 129 5.37 -10.12 -23.73
N ASN A 130 5.84 -10.47 -24.95
CA ASN A 130 5.45 -11.72 -25.62
C ASN A 130 6.19 -12.96 -25.07
N ASN A 131 7.14 -12.78 -24.14
CA ASN A 131 7.84 -13.89 -23.51
C ASN A 131 6.99 -14.43 -22.35
N PRO A 132 6.48 -15.67 -22.41
CA PRO A 132 5.64 -16.23 -21.34
C PRO A 132 6.36 -16.32 -19.98
N LYS A 133 7.70 -16.27 -19.95
CA LYS A 133 8.48 -16.26 -18.71
C LYS A 133 8.39 -14.92 -17.96
N THR A 134 7.87 -13.88 -18.58
CA THR A 134 7.68 -12.57 -17.95
C THR A 134 6.28 -12.39 -17.35
N HIS A 135 5.39 -13.38 -17.56
CA HIS A 135 4.04 -13.37 -17.01
C HIS A 135 3.97 -14.21 -15.75
N TYR A 136 3.34 -13.65 -14.73
CA TYR A 136 3.10 -14.28 -13.44
C TYR A 136 1.60 -14.31 -13.18
N GLU A 137 1.15 -15.31 -12.45
CA GLU A 137 -0.25 -15.39 -12.06
C GLU A 137 -0.39 -15.20 -10.56
N ALA A 138 -1.18 -14.22 -10.16
CA ALA A 138 -1.63 -14.05 -8.79
C ALA A 138 -3.04 -13.45 -8.77
N SER A 139 -3.83 -13.83 -7.79
CA SER A 139 -5.20 -13.35 -7.59
C SER A 139 -6.11 -13.50 -8.82
N GLY A 140 -5.83 -14.50 -9.69
CA GLY A 140 -6.58 -14.74 -10.94
C GLY A 140 -6.30 -13.74 -12.06
N LEU A 141 -5.13 -13.10 -12.03
CA LEU A 141 -4.68 -12.10 -13.01
C LEU A 141 -3.32 -12.48 -13.59
N SER A 142 -3.10 -12.19 -14.88
CA SER A 142 -1.78 -12.21 -15.49
C SER A 142 -1.06 -10.90 -15.17
N LEU A 143 0.13 -10.98 -14.56
CA LEU A 143 0.85 -9.86 -13.97
C LEU A 143 2.31 -9.81 -14.47
N ILE A 144 2.93 -8.62 -14.39
CA ILE A 144 4.39 -8.51 -14.42
C ILE A 144 5.01 -9.18 -13.18
N SER A 145 6.31 -9.52 -13.22
CA SER A 145 7.00 -10.14 -12.07
C SER A 145 6.91 -9.28 -10.80
N PRO A 146 7.01 -9.90 -9.61
CA PRO A 146 7.12 -9.15 -8.37
C PRO A 146 8.26 -8.13 -8.38
N ALA A 147 9.46 -8.53 -8.85
CA ALA A 147 10.61 -7.65 -8.96
C ALA A 147 10.34 -6.45 -9.89
N ARG A 148 9.75 -6.71 -11.07
CA ARG A 148 9.36 -5.65 -12.00
C ARG A 148 8.30 -4.72 -11.41
N THR A 149 7.35 -5.24 -10.63
CA THR A 149 6.35 -4.42 -9.92
C THR A 149 7.02 -3.40 -8.99
N LEU A 150 8.09 -3.80 -8.29
CA LEU A 150 8.85 -2.92 -7.41
C LEU A 150 9.62 -1.85 -8.20
N VAL A 151 10.22 -2.24 -9.32
CA VAL A 151 10.91 -1.28 -10.21
C VAL A 151 9.94 -0.22 -10.73
N GLU A 152 8.75 -0.62 -11.20
CA GLU A 152 7.72 0.34 -11.65
C GLU A 152 7.24 1.24 -10.50
N ALA A 153 7.03 0.69 -9.31
CA ALA A 153 6.66 1.46 -8.14
C ALA A 153 7.72 2.52 -7.77
N ALA A 154 9.01 2.18 -7.90
CA ALA A 154 10.11 3.12 -7.66
C ALA A 154 10.17 4.27 -8.68
N ILE A 155 9.71 4.03 -9.91
CA ILE A 155 9.67 5.03 -10.98
C ILE A 155 8.45 5.96 -10.80
N ASP A 156 7.29 5.38 -10.49
CA ASP A 156 6.02 6.09 -10.54
C ASP A 156 5.66 6.78 -9.22
N LEU A 157 6.21 6.33 -8.09
CA LEU A 157 5.88 6.84 -6.76
C LEU A 157 7.04 7.63 -6.13
N ASP A 158 6.69 8.56 -5.23
CA ASP A 158 7.67 9.17 -4.34
C ASP A 158 8.27 8.12 -3.40
N PHE A 159 9.52 8.33 -2.99
CA PHE A 159 10.27 7.39 -2.16
C PHE A 159 9.49 6.91 -0.93
N ARG A 160 8.84 7.82 -0.20
CA ARG A 160 8.09 7.47 1.02
C ARG A 160 6.89 6.57 0.75
N PHE A 161 6.29 6.63 -0.44
CA PHE A 161 5.16 5.79 -0.83
C PHE A 161 5.59 4.48 -1.48
N ALA A 162 6.77 4.45 -2.11
CA ALA A 162 7.34 3.23 -2.65
C ALA A 162 7.97 2.34 -1.56
N LEU A 163 8.52 2.92 -0.49
CA LEU A 163 9.23 2.18 0.55
C LEU A 163 8.36 1.10 1.24
N PRO A 164 7.07 1.34 1.59
CA PRO A 164 6.19 0.31 2.12
C PRO A 164 6.04 -0.91 1.20
N ILE A 165 5.96 -0.67 -0.11
CA ILE A 165 5.84 -1.74 -1.11
C ILE A 165 7.10 -2.60 -1.10
N PHE A 166 8.29 -1.97 -1.04
CA PHE A 166 9.58 -2.65 -0.96
C PHE A 166 9.74 -3.45 0.34
N ASP A 167 9.43 -2.85 1.49
CA ASP A 167 9.52 -3.52 2.79
C ASP A 167 8.63 -4.77 2.82
N SER A 168 7.39 -4.62 2.39
CA SER A 168 6.42 -5.73 2.34
C SER A 168 6.85 -6.82 1.36
N ALA A 169 7.43 -6.46 0.21
CA ALA A 169 7.93 -7.43 -0.75
C ALA A 169 9.12 -8.23 -0.21
N LEU A 170 10.07 -7.55 0.47
CA LEU A 170 11.19 -8.23 1.13
C LEU A 170 10.69 -9.18 2.22
N ALA A 171 9.71 -8.75 3.04
CA ALA A 171 9.09 -9.60 4.05
C ALA A 171 8.38 -10.84 3.47
N LYS A 172 7.96 -10.78 2.19
CA LYS A 172 7.39 -11.90 1.43
C LYS A 172 8.42 -12.73 0.67
N GLY A 173 9.72 -12.45 0.85
CA GLY A 173 10.81 -13.26 0.30
C GLY A 173 11.34 -12.81 -1.06
N ILE A 174 10.89 -11.68 -1.60
CA ILE A 174 11.53 -11.09 -2.80
C ILE A 174 12.89 -10.55 -2.37
N THR A 175 13.95 -10.91 -3.09
CA THR A 175 15.31 -10.52 -2.74
C THR A 175 15.75 -9.20 -3.41
N LYS A 176 16.70 -8.50 -2.79
CA LYS A 176 17.29 -7.28 -3.36
C LYS A 176 18.02 -7.58 -4.67
N GLU A 177 18.60 -8.77 -4.79
CA GLU A 177 19.30 -9.27 -5.96
C GLU A 177 18.36 -9.46 -7.14
N GLU A 178 17.16 -10.03 -6.92
CA GLU A 178 16.13 -10.18 -7.95
C GLU A 178 15.68 -8.82 -8.49
N ILE A 179 15.45 -7.85 -7.61
CA ILE A 179 15.05 -6.49 -8.00
C ILE A 179 16.15 -5.79 -8.80
N ALA A 180 17.41 -5.91 -8.34
CA ALA A 180 18.55 -5.33 -9.03
C ALA A 180 18.78 -5.96 -10.42
N ALA A 181 18.61 -7.28 -10.55
CA ALA A 181 18.73 -8.00 -11.81
C ALA A 181 17.67 -7.53 -12.83
N ASP A 182 16.42 -7.28 -12.39
CA ASP A 182 15.37 -6.76 -13.25
C ASP A 182 15.73 -5.37 -13.80
N CYS A 183 16.31 -4.48 -12.99
CA CYS A 183 16.79 -3.16 -13.44
C CYS A 183 17.82 -3.28 -14.56
N VAL A 184 18.80 -4.16 -14.44
CA VAL A 184 19.86 -4.36 -15.44
C VAL A 184 19.28 -4.87 -16.76
N GLN A 185 18.34 -5.80 -16.68
CA GLN A 185 17.68 -6.38 -17.85
C GLN A 185 16.97 -5.30 -18.69
N TRP A 186 16.33 -4.34 -18.04
CA TRP A 186 15.50 -3.36 -18.73
C TRP A 186 16.17 -2.01 -19.01
N ARG A 187 17.44 -1.83 -18.63
CA ARG A 187 18.22 -0.59 -18.82
C ARG A 187 17.51 0.66 -18.28
N ILE A 188 16.87 0.52 -17.14
CA ILE A 188 16.12 1.60 -16.45
C ILE A 188 17.11 2.46 -15.66
N ASP A 189 16.82 3.76 -15.50
CA ASP A 189 17.49 4.58 -14.49
C ASP A 189 17.15 4.06 -13.10
N TYR A 190 18.08 3.30 -12.53
CA TYR A 190 17.93 2.58 -11.29
C TYR A 190 18.29 3.37 -10.04
N ALA A 191 18.67 4.63 -10.16
CA ALA A 191 19.05 5.45 -8.99
C ALA A 191 17.95 5.45 -7.91
N ARG A 192 16.68 5.60 -8.33
CA ARG A 192 15.52 5.53 -7.42
C ARG A 192 15.36 4.15 -6.79
N VAL A 193 15.52 3.08 -7.57
CA VAL A 193 15.42 1.70 -7.09
C VAL A 193 16.52 1.40 -6.09
N PHE A 194 17.79 1.72 -6.40
CA PHE A 194 18.91 1.51 -5.49
C PHE A 194 18.79 2.33 -4.21
N ARG A 195 18.24 3.55 -4.29
CA ARG A 195 17.92 4.32 -3.08
C ARG A 195 16.92 3.58 -2.20
N LEU A 196 15.85 3.02 -2.78
CA LEU A 196 14.87 2.21 -2.03
C LEU A 196 15.51 0.95 -1.45
N LEU A 197 16.27 0.19 -2.24
CA LEU A 197 16.97 -1.02 -1.79
C LEU A 197 17.94 -0.78 -0.63
N ARG A 198 18.56 0.41 -0.59
CA ARG A 198 19.44 0.82 0.53
C ARG A 198 18.67 0.92 1.86
N TYR A 199 17.43 1.41 1.81
CA TYR A 199 16.63 1.65 3.00
C TYR A 199 15.58 0.58 3.26
N ALA A 200 15.24 -0.26 2.28
CA ALA A 200 14.24 -1.30 2.43
C ALA A 200 14.64 -2.35 3.48
N ASN A 201 13.66 -2.71 4.32
CA ASN A 201 13.88 -3.57 5.48
C ASN A 201 12.63 -4.41 5.76
N GLU A 202 12.78 -5.72 5.72
CA GLU A 202 11.73 -6.72 5.93
C GLU A 202 11.17 -6.74 7.37
N ARG A 203 11.82 -6.04 8.31
CA ARG A 203 11.38 -5.97 9.71
C ARG A 203 10.28 -4.95 9.97
N SER A 204 9.95 -4.09 9.00
CA SER A 204 8.82 -3.18 9.15
C SER A 204 7.53 -3.97 9.27
N GLU A 205 6.71 -3.72 10.29
CA GLU A 205 5.54 -4.55 10.57
C GLU A 205 4.35 -4.24 9.65
N ASN A 206 4.23 -3.00 9.23
CA ASN A 206 3.12 -2.56 8.39
C ASN A 206 3.48 -1.36 7.50
N GLY A 207 2.61 -1.10 6.52
CA GLY A 207 2.80 -0.02 5.56
C GLY A 207 2.78 1.39 6.18
N GLY A 208 2.17 1.57 7.35
CA GLY A 208 2.15 2.85 8.07
C GLY A 208 3.51 3.19 8.69
N GLU A 209 4.15 2.22 9.33
CA GLU A 209 5.52 2.36 9.86
C GLU A 209 6.54 2.59 8.72
N SER A 210 6.41 1.83 7.62
CA SER A 210 7.27 2.02 6.46
C SER A 210 7.11 3.42 5.85
N LEU A 211 5.89 3.93 5.76
CA LEU A 211 5.61 5.30 5.31
C LEU A 211 6.23 6.34 6.24
N ALA A 212 6.09 6.15 7.56
CA ALA A 212 6.68 7.03 8.55
C ALA A 212 8.21 7.07 8.41
N ARG A 213 8.85 5.90 8.30
CA ARG A 213 10.28 5.78 8.06
C ARG A 213 10.71 6.45 6.75
N GLY A 214 9.95 6.24 5.68
CA GLY A 214 10.20 6.90 4.39
C GLY A 214 10.13 8.42 4.51
N THR A 215 9.15 8.95 5.23
CA THR A 215 8.99 10.38 5.48
C THR A 215 10.14 10.94 6.32
N ILE A 216 10.55 10.25 7.38
CA ILE A 216 11.70 10.59 8.23
C ILE A 216 12.98 10.72 7.38
N ILE A 217 13.22 9.74 6.49
CA ILE A 217 14.39 9.71 5.60
C ILE A 217 14.33 10.83 4.55
N GLU A 218 13.17 11.08 3.94
CA GLU A 218 12.99 12.17 2.98
C GLU A 218 13.18 13.55 3.60
N ASP A 219 12.73 13.72 4.84
CA ASP A 219 12.91 14.95 5.62
C ASP A 219 14.32 15.08 6.21
N ARG A 220 15.23 14.17 5.80
CA ARG A 220 16.65 14.15 6.15
C ARG A 220 16.93 14.02 7.65
N PHE A 221 16.04 13.46 8.42
CA PHE A 221 16.39 13.06 9.77
C PHE A 221 17.32 11.85 9.77
N LEU A 222 18.10 11.71 10.82
CA LEU A 222 18.90 10.52 11.06
C LEU A 222 17.99 9.27 10.93
N THR A 223 18.44 8.30 10.15
CA THR A 223 17.65 7.07 9.92
C THR A 223 17.52 6.28 11.25
N PRO A 224 16.30 5.97 11.71
CA PRO A 224 16.11 5.21 12.94
C PRO A 224 16.50 3.74 12.79
N ARG A 225 16.83 3.09 13.90
CA ARG A 225 16.69 1.64 14.00
C ARG A 225 15.22 1.32 14.20
N ILE A 226 14.76 0.21 13.60
CA ILE A 226 13.35 -0.19 13.66
C ILE A 226 13.15 -1.47 14.44
N GLN A 227 11.99 -1.62 15.06
CA GLN A 227 11.53 -2.83 15.74
C GLN A 227 12.55 -3.32 16.78
N VAL A 228 12.99 -2.40 17.66
CA VAL A 228 13.99 -2.68 18.67
C VAL A 228 13.32 -3.13 19.97
N THR A 229 13.76 -4.26 20.52
CA THR A 229 13.32 -4.70 21.84
C THR A 229 14.19 -4.02 22.92
N VAL A 230 13.54 -3.43 23.92
CA VAL A 230 14.16 -2.87 25.12
C VAL A 230 13.53 -3.51 26.36
N THR A 231 14.31 -3.70 27.40
CA THR A 231 13.87 -4.36 28.64
C THR A 231 13.85 -3.36 29.80
N ASP A 232 12.72 -3.25 30.47
CA ASP A 232 12.60 -2.49 31.72
C ASP A 232 13.41 -3.18 32.83
N PRO A 233 14.46 -2.55 33.41
CA PRO A 233 15.31 -3.20 34.38
C PRO A 233 14.62 -3.45 35.73
N GLN A 234 13.49 -2.81 36.03
CA GLN A 234 12.75 -3.00 37.26
C GLN A 234 11.74 -4.14 37.21
N THR A 235 11.05 -4.28 36.08
CA THR A 235 9.97 -5.25 35.94
C THR A 235 10.35 -6.45 35.07
N ASN A 236 11.51 -6.41 34.42
CA ASN A 236 11.96 -7.36 33.40
C ASN A 236 10.98 -7.49 32.21
N THR A 237 10.14 -6.47 32.00
CA THR A 237 9.17 -6.44 30.89
C THR A 237 9.89 -6.01 29.61
N GLU A 238 9.67 -6.76 28.55
CA GLU A 238 10.17 -6.43 27.21
C GLU A 238 9.17 -5.56 26.47
N TYR A 239 9.67 -4.46 25.91
CA TYR A 239 8.92 -3.58 25.01
C TYR A 239 9.57 -3.58 23.65
N ARG A 240 8.80 -3.85 22.58
CA ARG A 240 9.24 -3.65 21.22
C ARG A 240 8.77 -2.27 20.78
N VAL A 241 9.70 -1.45 20.28
CA VAL A 241 9.47 -0.07 19.87
C VAL A 241 9.72 0.10 18.38
N ASP A 242 8.90 0.92 17.72
CA ASP A 242 8.90 1.03 16.26
C ASP A 242 10.17 1.71 15.74
N PHE A 243 10.59 2.81 16.37
CA PHE A 243 11.74 3.61 15.95
C PHE A 243 12.62 4.00 17.16
N VAL A 244 13.94 3.86 17.00
CA VAL A 244 14.92 4.24 18.03
C VAL A 244 16.10 4.96 17.40
N TRP A 245 16.50 6.06 18.00
CA TRP A 245 17.77 6.74 17.78
C TRP A 245 18.61 6.67 19.06
N LYS A 246 19.83 6.17 18.94
CA LYS A 246 20.86 6.24 19.99
C LYS A 246 21.88 7.26 19.52
N LEU A 247 21.97 8.39 20.22
CA LEU A 247 22.84 9.49 19.85
C LEU A 247 24.18 9.42 20.58
N ASP A 248 25.21 10.04 19.99
CA ASP A 248 26.58 10.02 20.55
C ASP A 248 26.67 10.77 21.88
N ASP A 249 25.76 11.69 22.17
CA ASP A 249 25.64 12.41 23.44
C ASP A 249 24.95 11.60 24.57
N GLY A 250 24.64 10.36 24.31
CA GLY A 250 23.98 9.42 25.21
C GLY A 250 22.46 9.48 25.25
N ARG A 251 21.82 10.38 24.54
CA ARG A 251 20.35 10.40 24.42
C ARG A 251 19.83 9.20 23.64
N VAL A 252 18.71 8.67 24.11
CA VAL A 252 17.96 7.61 23.44
C VAL A 252 16.55 8.12 23.17
N ILE A 253 16.25 8.37 21.91
CA ILE A 253 14.93 8.84 21.46
C ILE A 253 14.16 7.65 20.91
N VAL A 254 12.94 7.45 21.42
CA VAL A 254 12.01 6.42 20.95
C VAL A 254 10.85 7.10 20.26
N ALA A 255 10.37 6.53 19.15
CA ALA A 255 9.13 6.97 18.55
C ALA A 255 8.21 5.77 18.23
N GLU A 256 6.92 5.95 18.50
CA GLU A 256 5.88 4.96 18.35
C GLU A 256 4.84 5.47 17.33
N TYR A 257 4.51 4.62 16.36
CA TYR A 257 3.47 4.89 15.39
C TYR A 257 2.12 4.42 15.92
N ASP A 258 1.26 5.36 16.25
CA ASP A 258 -0.10 5.07 16.67
C ASP A 258 -1.02 5.00 15.44
N GLY A 259 -1.38 3.78 15.05
CA GLY A 259 -2.38 3.58 14.00
C GLY A 259 -3.71 4.23 14.40
N THR A 260 -4.34 4.99 13.49
CA THR A 260 -5.60 5.74 13.71
C THR A 260 -6.77 4.88 14.21
N GLN A 261 -6.71 3.57 14.08
CA GLN A 261 -7.79 2.66 14.47
C GLN A 261 -7.85 2.33 15.97
N LYS A 262 -6.78 2.57 16.73
CA LYS A 262 -6.73 2.19 18.16
C LYS A 262 -7.78 2.90 19.05
N TYR A 263 -8.30 4.06 18.61
CA TYR A 263 -9.19 4.89 19.43
C TYR A 263 -10.64 4.98 18.91
N VAL A 264 -10.93 4.48 17.71
CA VAL A 264 -12.22 4.69 17.04
C VAL A 264 -13.05 3.41 16.89
N ASP A 265 -12.41 2.24 16.89
CA ASP A 265 -13.10 0.96 16.76
C ASP A 265 -13.23 0.25 18.12
N PRO A 266 -14.46 0.14 18.68
CA PRO A 266 -14.69 -0.62 19.92
C PRO A 266 -14.24 -2.08 19.85
N ALA A 267 -14.20 -2.68 18.67
CA ALA A 267 -13.72 -4.04 18.47
C ALA A 267 -12.20 -4.17 18.61
N MET A 268 -11.44 -3.09 18.36
CA MET A 268 -9.97 -3.06 18.52
C MET A 268 -9.51 -2.70 19.93
N THR A 269 -10.40 -2.11 20.76
CA THR A 269 -10.09 -1.82 22.16
C THR A 269 -10.35 -3.01 23.09
N ASP A 270 -10.70 -4.19 22.56
CA ASP A 270 -11.07 -5.38 23.39
C ASP A 270 -12.14 -5.04 24.44
N ASN A 271 -13.07 -4.13 24.16
CA ASN A 271 -14.06 -3.58 25.11
C ASN A 271 -13.44 -2.90 26.36
N ARG A 272 -12.17 -2.45 26.30
CA ARG A 272 -11.52 -1.74 27.40
C ARG A 272 -12.01 -0.29 27.46
N SER A 273 -12.09 0.24 28.67
CA SER A 273 -12.39 1.66 28.84
C SER A 273 -11.23 2.54 28.33
N ILE A 274 -11.54 3.74 27.83
CA ILE A 274 -10.52 4.73 27.43
C ILE A 274 -9.49 4.96 28.55
N GLN A 275 -9.92 4.89 29.81
CA GLN A 275 -9.06 5.04 30.98
C GLN A 275 -8.02 3.92 31.11
N GLU A 276 -8.38 2.67 30.79
CA GLU A 276 -7.46 1.53 30.80
C GLU A 276 -6.45 1.61 29.66
N VAL A 277 -6.85 2.09 28.48
CA VAL A 277 -5.94 2.30 27.35
C VAL A 277 -4.91 3.36 27.69
N VAL A 278 -5.32 4.51 28.23
CA VAL A 278 -4.45 5.61 28.65
C VAL A 278 -3.52 5.18 29.78
N ALA A 279 -4.02 4.40 30.76
CA ALA A 279 -3.20 3.89 31.86
C ALA A 279 -2.12 2.92 31.35
N LYS A 280 -2.46 2.06 30.38
CA LYS A 280 -1.51 1.14 29.75
C LYS A 280 -0.39 1.86 28.96
N GLU A 281 -0.77 2.92 28.21
CA GLU A 281 0.21 3.74 27.49
C GLU A 281 1.17 4.45 28.45
N ARG A 282 0.65 5.05 29.53
CA ARG A 282 1.49 5.67 30.55
C ARG A 282 2.45 4.68 31.20
N ALA A 283 1.95 3.49 31.56
CA ALA A 283 2.81 2.44 32.14
C ALA A 283 3.89 1.98 31.17
N ARG A 284 3.58 1.91 29.85
CA ARG A 284 4.54 1.61 28.79
C ARG A 284 5.61 2.70 28.70
N ASP A 285 5.21 3.97 28.65
CA ASP A 285 6.14 5.10 28.60
C ASP A 285 7.08 5.16 29.81
N GLU A 286 6.54 4.90 31.01
CA GLU A 286 7.36 4.80 32.21
C GLU A 286 8.37 3.65 32.16
N GLY A 287 7.96 2.49 31.64
CA GLY A 287 8.84 1.35 31.40
C GLY A 287 9.94 1.67 30.39
N LEU A 288 9.61 2.33 29.29
CA LEU A 288 10.58 2.77 28.28
C LEU A 288 11.59 3.78 28.84
N LYS A 289 11.15 4.72 29.70
CA LYS A 289 12.02 5.66 30.40
C LYS A 289 12.99 4.92 31.34
N ARG A 290 12.51 3.94 32.11
CA ARG A 290 13.39 3.10 32.97
C ARG A 290 14.35 2.26 32.13
N ALA A 291 13.96 1.85 30.91
CA ALA A 291 14.83 1.16 29.95
C ALA A 291 15.84 2.09 29.25
N GLY A 292 15.86 3.39 29.62
CA GLY A 292 16.84 4.36 29.15
C GLY A 292 16.37 5.32 28.07
N ALA A 293 15.08 5.32 27.68
CA ALA A 293 14.57 6.31 26.76
C ALA A 293 14.58 7.70 27.43
N THR A 294 15.26 8.66 26.78
CA THR A 294 15.31 10.06 27.22
C THR A 294 14.12 10.87 26.73
N GLU A 295 13.65 10.53 25.54
CA GLU A 295 12.48 11.14 24.88
C GLU A 295 11.61 10.06 24.23
N ILE A 296 10.29 10.24 24.32
CA ILE A 296 9.30 9.36 23.65
C ILE A 296 8.39 10.23 22.82
N VAL A 297 8.23 9.86 21.56
CA VAL A 297 7.42 10.57 20.57
C VAL A 297 6.30 9.67 20.08
N HIS A 298 5.05 10.10 20.24
CA HIS A 298 3.89 9.44 19.65
C HIS A 298 3.42 10.22 18.44
N PHE A 299 3.16 9.52 17.33
CA PHE A 299 2.66 10.15 16.10
C PHE A 299 1.69 9.23 15.34
N THR A 300 0.77 9.84 14.65
CA THR A 300 -0.33 9.18 13.94
C THR A 300 -0.08 9.14 12.42
N TYR A 301 -0.94 8.40 11.70
CA TYR A 301 -0.97 8.41 10.24
C TYR A 301 -1.15 9.81 9.65
N ALA A 302 -2.01 10.64 10.27
CA ALA A 302 -2.22 12.02 9.83
C ALA A 302 -0.94 12.85 9.95
N ASP A 303 -0.21 12.74 11.07
CA ASP A 303 1.08 13.42 11.24
C ASP A 303 2.08 13.07 10.12
N VAL A 304 2.08 11.78 9.69
CA VAL A 304 2.99 11.29 8.65
C VAL A 304 2.58 11.80 7.26
N ILE A 305 1.30 11.75 6.93
CA ILE A 305 0.80 12.21 5.63
C ILE A 305 1.02 13.72 5.46
N GLU A 306 0.69 14.51 6.49
CA GLU A 306 0.85 15.96 6.49
C GLU A 306 2.33 16.40 6.59
N ARG A 307 3.24 15.53 7.01
CA ARG A 307 4.70 15.73 7.20
C ARG A 307 5.06 16.76 8.28
N THR A 308 4.49 17.95 8.22
CA THR A 308 4.84 19.05 9.15
C THR A 308 4.64 18.69 10.62
N PRO A 309 3.53 18.07 11.05
CA PRO A 309 3.37 17.68 12.45
C PRO A 309 4.42 16.66 12.90
N LEU A 310 4.71 15.64 12.08
CA LEU A 310 5.78 14.67 12.38
C LEU A 310 7.13 15.36 12.52
N ARG A 311 7.47 16.22 11.55
CA ARG A 311 8.74 16.98 11.56
C ARG A 311 8.90 17.82 12.83
N VAL A 312 7.85 18.53 13.25
CA VAL A 312 7.87 19.33 14.49
C VAL A 312 8.10 18.46 15.73
N LYS A 313 7.44 17.30 15.81
CA LYS A 313 7.60 16.35 16.92
C LYS A 313 9.04 15.84 17.00
N LEU A 314 9.62 15.45 15.86
CA LEU A 314 11.01 14.92 15.82
C LEU A 314 12.05 16.01 16.15
N ILE A 315 11.86 17.25 15.68
CA ILE A 315 12.73 18.39 16.03
C ILE A 315 12.67 18.65 17.54
N LYS A 316 11.47 18.70 18.14
CA LYS A 316 11.31 18.91 19.58
C LYS A 316 11.97 17.83 20.41
N ALA A 317 11.92 16.58 19.96
CA ALA A 317 12.60 15.46 20.61
C ALA A 317 14.14 15.49 20.40
N GLY A 318 14.63 16.36 19.53
CA GLY A 318 16.06 16.50 19.26
C GLY A 318 16.64 15.43 18.35
N VAL A 319 15.80 14.84 17.45
CA VAL A 319 16.31 13.94 16.40
C VAL A 319 17.15 14.74 15.40
N PRO A 320 18.41 14.35 15.16
CA PRO A 320 19.31 15.09 14.28
C PRO A 320 18.81 15.10 12.83
N GLN A 321 18.96 16.24 12.15
CA GLN A 321 18.83 16.31 10.70
C GLN A 321 20.21 16.31 10.05
N MET A 322 20.36 15.58 8.94
CA MET A 322 21.59 15.58 8.16
C MET A 322 21.70 16.89 7.38
N GLU A 323 22.84 17.57 7.51
CA GLU A 323 23.12 18.75 6.74
C GLU A 323 23.12 18.45 5.23
N THR A 324 22.73 19.44 4.44
CA THR A 324 22.85 19.36 2.98
C THR A 324 24.35 19.43 2.68
N SER A 325 24.95 18.34 2.21
CA SER A 325 26.24 18.47 1.53
C SER A 325 26.04 19.46 0.38
N ALA A 326 26.71 20.61 0.45
CA ALA A 326 26.68 21.67 -0.55
C ALA A 326 27.22 21.17 -1.89
#